data_9a303348dd653aafde8716b5cbf962c1
#
_entry.id   9a303348dd653aafde8716b5cbf962c1
#
_cell.length_a   1.000
_cell.length_b   1.000
_cell.length_c   1.000
_cell.angle_alpha   90.00
_cell.angle_beta   90.00
_cell.angle_gamma   90.00
#
_symmetry.space_group_name_H-M   'P 1'
#
loop_
_entity.id
_entity.type
_entity.pdbx_description
1 polymer ?
#
loop_
_entity_poly.entity_id
_entity_poly.type
_entity_poly.pdbx_seq_one_letter_code
_entity_poly.pdbx_strand_id
1 'polypeptide(L)'
;YIIGVQANIWGEYIQTPEYFEYMAFPRLLAMSEVQWTQPEHKDFESFARRLDKEFERLDYCGVNACRNFYEVNQAGAWNKSQQTYEVTLNTFCPDADIYYAVNDSTVNTSSSLYETPIPLDEDATVYSAVYRSGKPLGKVTRKSFAVNKATGCDYTCNPEAGWEHLNKGFGLTDGRRGYARDMRRWISFYQDTVQIVVELKKPQKVKEVAFSSLWRPVNEIWPAR
;
A
#
# COMPACT_ATOMS: atom_id res chain seq x y z
N TYR A 1 -33.01 -13.72 -8.93
CA TYR A 1 -33.39 -12.28 -8.90
C TYR A 1 -32.59 -11.59 -7.78
N ILE A 2 -31.91 -10.49 -8.11
CA ILE A 2 -31.32 -9.59 -7.11
C ILE A 2 -32.37 -8.50 -6.82
N ILE A 3 -32.81 -8.41 -5.56
CA ILE A 3 -33.86 -7.47 -5.15
C ILE A 3 -33.29 -6.23 -4.45
N GLY A 4 -31.98 -6.23 -4.18
CA GLY A 4 -31.30 -5.12 -3.53
C GLY A 4 -29.89 -5.50 -3.12
N VAL A 5 -29.18 -4.57 -2.52
CA VAL A 5 -27.86 -4.74 -1.93
C VAL A 5 -27.83 -4.12 -0.53
N GLN A 6 -26.93 -4.58 0.28
CA GLN A 6 -26.78 -4.14 1.66
C GLN A 6 -25.30 -3.80 1.93
N ALA A 7 -25.06 -2.69 2.60
CA ALA A 7 -23.76 -2.34 3.17
C ALA A 7 -23.83 -2.46 4.70
N ASN A 8 -22.89 -3.19 5.28
CA ASN A 8 -22.76 -3.31 6.72
C ASN A 8 -21.54 -2.52 7.20
N ILE A 9 -21.76 -1.69 8.22
CA ILE A 9 -20.68 -1.00 8.94
C ILE A 9 -20.75 -1.49 10.39
N TRP A 10 -19.73 -2.25 10.79
CA TRP A 10 -19.64 -2.83 12.14
C TRP A 10 -19.14 -1.79 13.12
N GLY A 11 -19.92 -1.51 14.17
CA GLY A 11 -19.66 -0.45 15.13
C GLY A 11 -18.57 -0.72 16.16
N GLU A 12 -18.00 -1.93 16.22
CA GLU A 12 -17.02 -2.36 17.22
C GLU A 12 -15.83 -1.40 17.39
N TYR A 13 -15.40 -0.78 16.28
CA TYR A 13 -14.25 0.12 16.25
C TYR A 13 -14.63 1.56 15.85
N ILE A 14 -15.92 1.85 15.68
CA ILE A 14 -16.45 3.16 15.28
C ILE A 14 -17.10 3.80 16.49
N GLN A 15 -16.38 4.72 17.13
CA GLN A 15 -16.77 5.30 18.40
C GLN A 15 -17.48 6.66 18.27
N THR A 16 -17.38 7.32 17.11
CA THR A 16 -17.95 8.64 16.89
C THR A 16 -18.72 8.74 15.56
N PRO A 17 -19.74 9.62 15.48
CA PRO A 17 -20.45 9.89 14.23
C PRO A 17 -19.53 10.32 13.09
N GLU A 18 -18.54 11.16 13.37
CA GLU A 18 -17.57 11.66 12.39
C GLU A 18 -16.72 10.52 11.83
N TYR A 19 -16.35 9.54 12.66
CA TYR A 19 -15.62 8.36 12.19
C TYR A 19 -16.51 7.41 11.40
N PHE A 20 -17.81 7.33 11.74
CA PHE A 20 -18.79 6.61 10.95
C PHE A 20 -18.91 7.22 9.54
N GLU A 21 -19.07 8.54 9.43
CA GLU A 21 -19.10 9.25 8.16
C GLU A 21 -17.84 9.03 7.34
N TYR A 22 -16.65 9.11 7.96
CA TYR A 22 -15.38 8.81 7.33
C TYR A 22 -15.31 7.38 6.76
N MET A 23 -15.87 6.41 7.46
CA MET A 23 -15.90 5.03 7.00
C MET A 23 -16.98 4.79 5.93
N ALA A 24 -18.10 5.50 6.02
CA ALA A 24 -19.24 5.36 5.08
C ALA A 24 -18.97 6.04 3.74
N PHE A 25 -18.46 7.27 3.74
CA PHE A 25 -18.31 8.07 2.53
C PHE A 25 -16.82 8.16 2.09
N PRO A 26 -16.56 8.07 0.78
CA PRO A 26 -17.49 7.98 -0.37
C PRO A 26 -17.92 6.54 -0.72
N ARG A 27 -17.66 5.53 0.10
CA ARG A 27 -17.94 4.11 -0.23
C ARG A 27 -19.40 3.83 -0.54
N LEU A 28 -20.32 4.49 0.18
CA LEU A 28 -21.76 4.38 -0.11
C LEU A 28 -22.12 4.97 -1.48
N LEU A 29 -21.42 6.01 -1.94
CA LEU A 29 -21.63 6.55 -3.29
C LEU A 29 -21.22 5.52 -4.35
N ALA A 30 -20.07 4.86 -4.16
CA ALA A 30 -19.62 3.80 -5.06
C ALA A 30 -20.59 2.60 -5.05
N MET A 31 -21.16 2.28 -3.91
CA MET A 31 -22.18 1.23 -3.81
C MET A 31 -23.46 1.62 -4.54
N SER A 32 -23.91 2.86 -4.41
CA SER A 32 -25.06 3.39 -5.16
C SER A 32 -24.81 3.35 -6.66
N GLU A 33 -23.62 3.71 -7.12
CA GLU A 33 -23.23 3.61 -8.54
C GLU A 33 -23.37 2.19 -9.05
N VAL A 34 -22.87 1.21 -8.30
CA VAL A 34 -22.95 -0.21 -8.68
C VAL A 34 -24.40 -0.70 -8.73
N GLN A 35 -25.29 -0.17 -7.89
CA GLN A 35 -26.70 -0.59 -7.83
C GLN A 35 -27.55 -0.01 -8.96
N TRP A 36 -27.37 1.27 -9.26
CA TRP A 36 -28.22 2.01 -10.18
C TRP A 36 -27.74 1.98 -11.63
N THR A 37 -26.47 1.65 -11.84
CA THR A 37 -25.86 1.59 -13.17
C THR A 37 -25.98 0.18 -13.75
N GLN A 38 -26.50 0.07 -14.96
CA GLN A 38 -26.54 -1.19 -15.71
C GLN A 38 -25.14 -1.77 -15.86
N PRO A 39 -24.97 -3.11 -15.80
CA PRO A 39 -23.64 -3.73 -15.85
C PRO A 39 -22.76 -3.29 -17.02
N GLU A 40 -23.34 -3.12 -18.20
CA GLU A 40 -22.68 -2.69 -19.44
C GLU A 40 -22.28 -1.21 -19.45
N HIS A 41 -22.83 -0.41 -18.55
CA HIS A 41 -22.52 1.01 -18.41
C HIS A 41 -21.66 1.35 -17.19
N LYS A 42 -21.18 0.34 -16.46
CA LYS A 42 -20.31 0.55 -15.31
C LYS A 42 -18.93 0.98 -15.77
N ASP A 43 -18.59 2.21 -15.45
CA ASP A 43 -17.30 2.82 -15.76
C ASP A 43 -16.76 3.54 -14.53
N PHE A 44 -15.68 2.97 -13.98
CA PHE A 44 -15.03 3.50 -12.78
C PHE A 44 -14.47 4.90 -13.03
N GLU A 45 -13.91 5.17 -14.18
CA GLU A 45 -13.28 6.46 -14.49
C GLU A 45 -14.32 7.58 -14.59
N SER A 46 -15.47 7.28 -15.23
CA SER A 46 -16.63 8.19 -15.25
C SER A 46 -17.17 8.45 -13.84
N PHE A 47 -17.30 7.42 -13.01
CA PHE A 47 -17.68 7.57 -11.60
C PHE A 47 -16.69 8.45 -10.85
N ALA A 48 -15.38 8.18 -10.99
CA ALA A 48 -14.33 8.92 -10.32
C ALA A 48 -14.31 10.41 -10.67
N ARG A 49 -14.58 10.77 -11.94
CA ARG A 49 -14.72 12.18 -12.36
C ARG A 49 -15.93 12.88 -11.72
N ARG A 50 -17.03 12.15 -11.51
CA ARG A 50 -18.22 12.70 -10.85
C ARG A 50 -18.05 12.83 -9.34
N LEU A 51 -17.13 12.07 -8.76
CA LEU A 51 -16.90 12.04 -7.31
C LEU A 51 -16.45 13.41 -6.76
N ASP A 52 -15.74 14.22 -7.55
CA ASP A 52 -15.35 15.58 -7.14
C ASP A 52 -16.58 16.42 -6.74
N LYS A 53 -17.63 16.41 -7.56
CA LYS A 53 -18.88 17.14 -7.27
C LYS A 53 -19.63 16.55 -6.09
N GLU A 54 -19.56 15.24 -5.91
CA GLU A 54 -20.16 14.59 -4.75
C GLU A 54 -19.41 14.96 -3.47
N PHE A 55 -18.11 15.13 -3.52
CA PHE A 55 -17.35 15.65 -2.38
C PHE A 55 -17.75 17.09 -2.02
N GLU A 56 -17.99 17.96 -3.02
CA GLU A 56 -18.50 19.31 -2.77
C GLU A 56 -19.88 19.29 -2.07
N ARG A 57 -20.76 18.37 -2.47
CA ARG A 57 -22.07 18.16 -1.83
C ARG A 57 -21.96 17.65 -0.39
N LEU A 58 -21.05 16.69 -0.17
CA LEU A 58 -20.77 16.16 1.17
C LEU A 58 -20.21 17.25 2.09
N ASP A 59 -19.34 18.12 1.58
CA ASP A 59 -18.80 19.26 2.33
C ASP A 59 -19.90 20.27 2.67
N TYR A 60 -20.79 20.59 1.71
CA TYR A 60 -21.94 21.45 1.95
C TYR A 60 -22.87 20.89 3.04
N CYS A 61 -23.04 19.57 3.09
CA CYS A 61 -23.83 18.89 4.11
C CYS A 61 -23.09 18.70 5.43
N GLY A 62 -21.81 19.11 5.54
CA GLY A 62 -21.00 18.94 6.74
C GLY A 62 -20.57 17.50 7.03
N VAL A 63 -20.57 16.62 6.02
CA VAL A 63 -20.22 15.21 6.16
C VAL A 63 -18.70 15.02 6.13
N ASN A 64 -18.16 14.36 7.13
CA ASN A 64 -16.73 14.05 7.25
C ASN A 64 -16.32 12.88 6.33
N ALA A 65 -16.31 13.09 5.03
CA ALA A 65 -15.97 12.05 4.05
C ALA A 65 -14.48 11.75 3.98
N CYS A 66 -14.12 10.47 3.80
CA CYS A 66 -12.75 10.02 3.57
C CYS A 66 -12.19 10.58 2.25
N ARG A 67 -11.05 11.27 2.32
CA ARG A 67 -10.38 11.91 1.16
C ARG A 67 -9.22 11.08 0.58
N ASN A 68 -9.04 9.84 1.02
CA ASN A 68 -7.97 8.98 0.52
C ASN A 68 -8.04 8.71 -0.99
N PHE A 69 -9.17 9.05 -1.62
CA PHE A 69 -9.33 9.08 -3.07
C PHE A 69 -8.27 9.97 -3.77
N TYR A 70 -7.86 11.06 -3.10
CA TYR A 70 -6.85 11.98 -3.58
C TYR A 70 -5.43 11.65 -3.11
N GLU A 71 -5.22 10.52 -2.44
CA GLU A 71 -3.90 10.10 -2.01
C GLU A 71 -3.19 9.26 -3.07
N VAL A 72 -1.87 9.26 -2.99
CA VAL A 72 -1.03 8.41 -3.84
C VAL A 72 -0.82 7.06 -3.17
N ASN A 73 -1.19 5.98 -3.85
CA ASN A 73 -0.80 4.65 -3.45
C ASN A 73 0.63 4.37 -3.90
N GLN A 74 1.52 4.06 -2.95
CA GLN A 74 2.92 3.78 -3.20
C GLN A 74 3.20 2.30 -2.97
N ALA A 75 3.70 1.59 -3.98
CA ALA A 75 4.07 0.17 -3.90
C ALA A 75 5.51 -0.03 -4.34
N GLY A 76 6.31 -0.71 -3.52
CA GLY A 76 7.67 -1.10 -3.86
C GLY A 76 7.74 -2.58 -4.20
N ALA A 77 8.52 -2.92 -5.21
CA ALA A 77 8.78 -4.30 -5.60
C ALA A 77 10.15 -4.47 -6.28
N TRP A 78 10.72 -5.67 -6.15
CA TRP A 78 11.90 -6.03 -6.89
C TRP A 78 11.56 -6.35 -8.35
N ASN A 79 12.17 -5.62 -9.29
CA ASN A 79 12.07 -5.90 -10.72
C ASN A 79 13.16 -6.89 -11.13
N LYS A 80 12.78 -8.15 -11.35
CA LYS A 80 13.71 -9.23 -11.71
C LYS A 80 14.39 -9.02 -13.07
N SER A 81 13.71 -8.39 -14.02
CA SER A 81 14.26 -8.16 -15.37
C SER A 81 15.31 -7.05 -15.37
N GLN A 82 15.10 -6.01 -14.63
CA GLN A 82 16.02 -4.86 -14.53
C GLN A 82 16.99 -4.98 -13.36
N GLN A 83 16.82 -6.00 -12.48
CA GLN A 83 17.65 -6.21 -11.29
C GLN A 83 17.71 -4.97 -10.39
N THR A 84 16.59 -4.29 -10.23
CA THR A 84 16.45 -3.09 -9.41
C THR A 84 15.19 -3.16 -8.54
N TYR A 85 15.21 -2.46 -7.41
CA TYR A 85 14.01 -2.24 -6.61
C TYR A 85 13.30 -0.99 -7.11
N GLU A 86 12.03 -1.10 -7.41
CA GLU A 86 11.25 -0.03 -8.01
C GLU A 86 10.04 0.33 -7.16
N VAL A 87 9.77 1.64 -7.07
CA VAL A 87 8.56 2.16 -6.45
C VAL A 87 7.60 2.64 -7.53
N THR A 88 6.41 2.06 -7.54
CA THR A 88 5.30 2.51 -8.38
C THR A 88 4.38 3.41 -7.60
N LEU A 89 3.95 4.50 -8.24
CA LEU A 89 2.97 5.44 -7.71
C LEU A 89 1.69 5.33 -8.51
N ASN A 90 0.56 5.35 -7.82
CA ASN A 90 -0.76 5.28 -8.46
C ASN A 90 -1.77 6.11 -7.66
N THR A 91 -2.77 6.67 -8.34
CA THR A 91 -3.91 7.35 -7.75
C THR A 91 -5.20 6.91 -8.42
N PHE A 92 -6.31 6.95 -7.68
CA PHE A 92 -7.64 6.74 -8.25
C PHE A 92 -8.22 8.01 -8.86
N CYS A 93 -7.56 9.15 -8.67
CA CYS A 93 -8.02 10.44 -9.17
C CYS A 93 -7.72 10.57 -10.67
N PRO A 94 -8.74 10.62 -11.55
CA PRO A 94 -8.52 10.77 -12.99
C PRO A 94 -8.04 12.18 -13.33
N ASP A 95 -7.39 12.30 -14.49
CA ASP A 95 -6.92 13.57 -15.04
C ASP A 95 -6.04 14.37 -14.06
N ALA A 96 -5.19 13.64 -13.31
CA ALA A 96 -4.33 14.24 -12.31
C ALA A 96 -2.88 13.76 -12.45
N ASP A 97 -1.96 14.67 -12.18
CA ASP A 97 -0.53 14.41 -12.15
C ASP A 97 -0.10 13.96 -10.75
N ILE A 98 0.89 13.09 -10.68
CA ILE A 98 1.55 12.74 -9.44
C ILE A 98 2.93 13.37 -9.44
N TYR A 99 3.20 14.25 -8.48
CA TYR A 99 4.54 14.76 -8.20
C TYR A 99 5.15 14.03 -7.02
N TYR A 100 6.45 13.82 -7.06
CA TYR A 100 7.15 13.10 -5.99
C TYR A 100 8.55 13.69 -5.71
N ALA A 101 9.05 13.36 -4.52
CA ALA A 101 10.42 13.59 -4.11
C ALA A 101 10.93 12.40 -3.27
N VAL A 102 12.23 12.12 -3.37
CA VAL A 102 12.89 11.07 -2.59
C VAL A 102 13.69 11.73 -1.48
N ASN A 103 13.45 11.31 -0.24
CA ASN A 103 14.10 11.85 0.98
C ASN A 103 13.88 13.35 1.22
N ASP A 104 12.92 13.97 0.52
CA ASP A 104 12.52 15.37 0.71
C ASP A 104 11.01 15.43 0.92
N SER A 105 10.58 16.03 2.02
CA SER A 105 9.16 16.15 2.38
C SER A 105 8.43 17.23 1.58
N THR A 106 9.16 18.07 0.86
CA THR A 106 8.58 19.15 0.05
C THR A 106 8.19 18.61 -1.32
N VAL A 107 6.88 18.43 -1.55
CA VAL A 107 6.34 18.03 -2.85
C VAL A 107 5.47 19.14 -3.39
N ASN A 108 5.81 19.63 -4.59
CA ASN A 108 5.08 20.65 -5.32
C ASN A 108 5.26 20.48 -6.83
N THR A 109 4.73 21.37 -7.64
CA THR A 109 4.82 21.31 -9.10
C THR A 109 6.23 21.50 -9.69
N SER A 110 7.22 21.86 -8.86
CA SER A 110 8.63 21.87 -9.25
C SER A 110 9.35 20.56 -8.88
N SER A 111 8.68 19.65 -8.17
CA SER A 111 9.18 18.30 -7.89
C SER A 111 9.11 17.43 -9.15
N SER A 112 9.69 16.24 -9.09
CA SER A 112 9.66 15.30 -10.21
C SER A 112 8.23 14.86 -10.54
N LEU A 113 7.86 14.93 -11.82
CA LEU A 113 6.62 14.35 -12.32
C LEU A 113 6.80 12.83 -12.43
N TYR A 114 5.83 12.07 -11.95
CA TYR A 114 5.88 10.63 -12.03
C TYR A 114 5.40 10.13 -13.40
N GLU A 115 6.29 9.55 -14.16
CA GLU A 115 6.01 8.95 -15.47
C GLU A 115 6.39 7.46 -15.51
N THR A 116 7.42 7.08 -14.77
CA THR A 116 7.96 5.72 -14.74
C THR A 116 8.29 5.28 -13.32
N PRO A 117 8.36 3.96 -13.03
CA PRO A 117 8.75 3.47 -11.72
C PRO A 117 10.07 4.07 -11.24
N ILE A 118 10.12 4.44 -9.96
CA ILE A 118 11.26 5.10 -9.33
C ILE A 118 12.26 4.03 -8.87
N PRO A 119 13.46 3.96 -9.43
CA PRO A 119 14.46 3.02 -8.96
C PRO A 119 15.05 3.47 -7.62
N LEU A 120 15.24 2.52 -6.71
CA LEU A 120 15.92 2.73 -5.43
C LEU A 120 17.04 1.71 -5.28
N ASP A 121 18.22 2.17 -4.86
CA ASP A 121 19.41 1.35 -4.58
C ASP A 121 19.78 1.30 -3.09
N GLU A 122 19.16 2.15 -2.28
CA GLU A 122 19.31 2.21 -0.83
C GLU A 122 17.99 2.53 -0.12
N ASP A 123 18.00 2.49 1.20
CA ASP A 123 16.86 2.88 2.03
C ASP A 123 16.43 4.30 1.71
N ALA A 124 15.16 4.49 1.38
CA ALA A 124 14.63 5.79 1.02
C ALA A 124 13.18 6.00 1.50
N THR A 125 12.82 7.27 1.68
CA THR A 125 11.44 7.68 1.90
C THR A 125 10.94 8.44 0.68
N VAL A 126 9.88 7.95 0.07
CA VAL A 126 9.22 8.60 -1.05
C VAL A 126 8.05 9.43 -0.52
N TYR A 127 8.02 10.69 -0.90
CA TYR A 127 6.92 11.61 -0.68
C TYR A 127 6.26 11.87 -2.01
N SER A 128 4.93 11.87 -2.04
CA SER A 128 4.20 12.11 -3.28
C SER A 128 2.86 12.79 -3.02
N ALA A 129 2.38 13.53 -3.99
CA ALA A 129 1.10 14.22 -3.91
C ALA A 129 0.42 14.30 -5.28
N VAL A 130 -0.90 14.36 -5.27
CA VAL A 130 -1.74 14.46 -6.46
C VAL A 130 -2.03 15.92 -6.75
N TYR A 131 -1.85 16.31 -8.01
CA TYR A 131 -2.13 17.65 -8.51
C TYR A 131 -3.04 17.60 -9.73
N ARG A 132 -3.88 18.60 -9.88
CA ARG A 132 -4.67 18.84 -11.10
C ARG A 132 -4.62 20.32 -11.45
N SER A 133 -4.22 20.63 -12.69
CA SER A 133 -4.05 22.02 -13.15
C SER A 133 -3.17 22.86 -12.21
N GLY A 134 -2.10 22.26 -11.71
CA GLY A 134 -1.14 22.90 -10.81
C GLY A 134 -1.59 23.10 -9.36
N LYS A 135 -2.78 22.62 -8.98
CA LYS A 135 -3.31 22.73 -7.61
C LYS A 135 -3.25 21.37 -6.90
N PRO A 136 -2.79 21.30 -5.64
CA PRO A 136 -2.83 20.07 -4.87
C PRO A 136 -4.26 19.66 -4.56
N LEU A 137 -4.57 18.35 -4.69
CA LEU A 137 -5.90 17.80 -4.41
C LEU A 137 -5.98 17.13 -3.04
N GLY A 138 -4.90 16.55 -2.56
CA GLY A 138 -4.86 15.81 -1.31
C GLY A 138 -3.63 16.15 -0.46
N LYS A 139 -3.41 15.31 0.53
CA LYS A 139 -2.24 15.43 1.40
C LYS A 139 -1.02 14.80 0.73
N VAL A 140 0.18 15.24 1.13
CA VAL A 140 1.42 14.54 0.78
C VAL A 140 1.41 13.16 1.43
N THR A 141 1.48 12.13 0.61
CA THR A 141 1.62 10.75 1.05
C THR A 141 3.09 10.44 1.25
N ARG A 142 3.41 9.77 2.36
CA ARG A 142 4.76 9.39 2.72
C ARG A 142 4.86 7.88 2.91
N LYS A 143 5.90 7.25 2.32
CA LYS A 143 6.21 5.85 2.59
C LYS A 143 7.71 5.61 2.55
N SER A 144 8.22 4.86 3.54
CA SER A 144 9.63 4.45 3.59
C SER A 144 9.76 3.04 3.00
N PHE A 145 10.82 2.87 2.23
CA PHE A 145 11.20 1.61 1.59
C PHE A 145 12.58 1.20 2.09
N ALA A 146 12.72 -0.09 2.40
CA ALA A 146 13.98 -0.66 2.84
C ALA A 146 14.62 -1.45 1.70
N VAL A 147 15.74 -0.94 1.23
CA VAL A 147 16.54 -1.57 0.17
C VAL A 147 17.94 -1.82 0.71
N ASN A 148 18.36 -3.07 0.72
CA ASN A 148 19.64 -3.48 1.29
C ASN A 148 20.32 -4.55 0.41
N LYS A 149 21.50 -5.02 0.81
CA LYS A 149 22.29 -5.96 0.03
C LYS A 149 21.62 -7.32 -0.21
N ALA A 150 20.66 -7.70 0.61
CA ALA A 150 19.87 -8.90 0.43
C ALA A 150 18.65 -8.70 -0.48
N THR A 151 18.26 -7.45 -0.76
CA THR A 151 17.08 -7.17 -1.58
C THR A 151 17.23 -7.75 -2.98
N GLY A 152 16.26 -8.58 -3.37
CA GLY A 152 16.24 -9.29 -4.66
C GLY A 152 17.24 -10.45 -4.77
N CYS A 153 17.87 -10.87 -3.67
CA CYS A 153 18.70 -12.07 -3.64
C CYS A 153 17.83 -13.31 -3.46
N ASP A 154 18.30 -14.43 -4.01
CA ASP A 154 17.69 -15.74 -3.76
C ASP A 154 18.03 -16.20 -2.34
N TYR A 155 17.13 -16.99 -1.78
CA TYR A 155 17.33 -17.58 -0.46
C TYR A 155 16.69 -18.96 -0.36
N THR A 156 17.22 -19.76 0.57
CA THR A 156 16.68 -21.06 0.93
C THR A 156 16.41 -21.11 2.43
N CYS A 157 15.41 -21.87 2.82
CA CYS A 157 15.04 -22.12 4.21
C CYS A 157 15.07 -23.62 4.48
N ASN A 158 15.61 -24.01 5.62
CA ASN A 158 15.56 -25.37 6.11
C ASN A 158 15.20 -25.33 7.61
N PRO A 159 14.02 -25.87 8.01
CA PRO A 159 12.96 -26.42 7.16
C PRO A 159 12.28 -25.38 6.27
N GLU A 160 11.50 -25.85 5.31
CA GLU A 160 10.69 -24.96 4.47
C GLU A 160 9.64 -24.20 5.29
N ALA A 161 9.23 -23.03 4.80
CA ALA A 161 8.22 -22.21 5.43
C ALA A 161 6.86 -22.94 5.48
N GLY A 162 6.09 -22.67 6.52
CA GLY A 162 4.75 -23.22 6.67
C GLY A 162 3.80 -22.78 5.56
N TRP A 163 2.98 -23.70 5.06
CA TRP A 163 2.11 -23.51 3.90
C TRP A 163 1.07 -22.38 4.07
N GLU A 164 0.61 -22.13 5.29
CA GLU A 164 -0.42 -21.13 5.63
C GLU A 164 0.07 -19.70 5.37
N HIS A 165 1.37 -19.51 5.41
CA HIS A 165 2.03 -18.24 5.19
C HIS A 165 3.04 -18.31 4.06
N LEU A 166 2.89 -19.31 3.20
CA LEU A 166 3.55 -19.35 1.91
C LEU A 166 3.11 -18.15 1.11
N ASN A 167 4.00 -17.24 1.07
CA ASN A 167 3.75 -15.91 0.62
C ASN A 167 3.59 -15.86 -0.89
N LYS A 168 2.39 -15.76 -1.33
CA LYS A 168 2.06 -15.54 -2.74
C LYS A 168 2.63 -14.19 -3.21
N GLY A 169 3.96 -14.13 -3.39
CA GLY A 169 4.68 -12.99 -3.91
C GLY A 169 5.42 -12.12 -2.88
N PHE A 170 5.61 -12.59 -1.64
CA PHE A 170 6.47 -11.93 -0.66
C PHE A 170 7.60 -12.87 -0.26
N GLY A 171 8.78 -12.41 -0.09
CA GLY A 171 9.94 -13.16 0.32
C GLY A 171 10.70 -12.46 1.43
N LEU A 172 11.68 -13.14 1.98
CA LEU A 172 12.54 -12.56 3.01
C LEU A 172 13.43 -11.44 2.45
N THR A 173 13.59 -11.40 1.13
CA THR A 173 14.51 -10.50 0.42
C THR A 173 13.80 -9.56 -0.57
N ASP A 174 12.48 -9.42 -0.48
CA ASP A 174 11.69 -8.62 -1.43
C ASP A 174 11.69 -7.10 -1.14
N GLY A 175 12.42 -6.65 -0.11
CA GLY A 175 12.47 -5.26 0.29
C GLY A 175 11.22 -4.75 1.00
N ARG A 176 10.31 -5.63 1.39
CA ARG A 176 9.08 -5.26 2.11
C ARG A 176 9.19 -5.62 3.57
N ARG A 177 8.76 -4.70 4.43
CA ARG A 177 8.66 -4.98 5.87
C ARG A 177 7.29 -5.53 6.19
N GLY A 178 7.24 -6.53 7.07
CA GLY A 178 6.01 -7.03 7.64
C GLY A 178 5.28 -5.95 8.44
N TYR A 179 3.96 -6.08 8.52
CA TYR A 179 3.10 -5.21 9.31
C TYR A 179 2.30 -6.04 10.29
N ALA A 180 2.29 -5.67 11.55
CA ALA A 180 1.73 -6.48 12.64
C ALA A 180 0.23 -6.83 12.48
N ARG A 181 -0.52 -6.03 11.72
CA ARG A 181 -1.94 -6.27 11.44
C ARG A 181 -2.20 -7.01 10.12
N ASP A 182 -1.17 -7.30 9.33
CA ASP A 182 -1.29 -8.04 8.07
C ASP A 182 -0.42 -9.29 8.10
N MET A 183 -1.02 -10.38 8.54
CA MET A 183 -0.37 -11.69 8.67
C MET A 183 0.17 -12.22 7.33
N ARG A 184 -0.41 -11.78 6.22
CA ARG A 184 0.02 -12.19 4.88
C ARG A 184 1.39 -11.68 4.48
N ARG A 185 1.99 -10.81 5.28
CA ARG A 185 3.33 -10.22 5.05
C ARG A 185 4.42 -10.86 5.92
N TRP A 186 4.13 -12.01 6.48
CA TRP A 186 5.06 -12.74 7.33
C TRP A 186 5.22 -14.16 6.82
N ILE A 187 6.42 -14.69 6.92
CA ILE A 187 6.71 -16.10 6.68
C ILE A 187 6.78 -16.77 8.05
N SER A 188 6.11 -17.90 8.20
CA SER A 188 6.11 -18.67 9.46
C SER A 188 6.88 -19.97 9.32
N PHE A 189 7.43 -20.39 10.44
CA PHE A 189 8.09 -21.68 10.62
C PHE A 189 7.54 -22.33 11.88
N TYR A 190 7.37 -23.64 11.85
CA TYR A 190 6.81 -24.41 12.97
C TYR A 190 7.87 -25.12 13.81
N GLN A 191 9.13 -24.95 13.47
CA GLN A 191 10.26 -25.58 14.15
C GLN A 191 11.03 -24.57 15.02
N ASP A 192 11.70 -25.09 16.04
CA ASP A 192 12.48 -24.28 16.99
C ASP A 192 13.76 -23.72 16.36
N THR A 193 14.27 -24.34 15.32
CA THR A 193 15.47 -23.92 14.62
C THR A 193 15.22 -23.84 13.13
N VAL A 194 15.57 -22.70 12.54
CA VAL A 194 15.47 -22.45 11.11
C VAL A 194 16.80 -21.95 10.58
N GLN A 195 17.29 -22.59 9.55
CA GLN A 195 18.44 -22.12 8.80
C GLN A 195 17.97 -21.34 7.57
N ILE A 196 18.37 -20.09 7.45
CA ILE A 196 18.10 -19.24 6.29
C ILE A 196 19.43 -18.92 5.63
N VAL A 197 19.57 -19.27 4.36
CA VAL A 197 20.74 -18.95 3.56
C VAL A 197 20.33 -17.96 2.48
N VAL A 198 20.92 -16.78 2.48
CA VAL A 198 20.71 -15.73 1.46
C VAL A 198 21.96 -15.66 0.58
N GLU A 199 21.79 -15.86 -0.72
CA GLU A 199 22.89 -15.85 -1.68
C GLU A 199 23.10 -14.45 -2.23
N LEU A 200 24.12 -13.75 -1.70
CA LEU A 200 24.49 -12.44 -2.21
C LEU A 200 25.09 -12.59 -3.62
N LYS A 201 24.63 -11.80 -4.58
CA LYS A 201 25.01 -11.89 -6.00
C LYS A 201 26.51 -11.77 -6.28
N LYS A 202 27.25 -11.18 -5.35
CA LYS A 202 28.73 -11.04 -5.37
C LYS A 202 29.29 -10.97 -3.96
N PRO A 203 30.55 -11.36 -3.75
CA PRO A 203 31.22 -11.15 -2.47
C PRO A 203 31.22 -9.67 -2.08
N GLN A 204 30.76 -9.38 -0.87
CA GLN A 204 30.69 -7.99 -0.37
C GLN A 204 30.81 -7.98 1.17
N LYS A 205 31.29 -6.86 1.69
CA LYS A 205 31.38 -6.68 3.14
C LYS A 205 29.96 -6.54 3.73
N VAL A 206 29.62 -7.38 4.69
CA VAL A 206 28.40 -7.29 5.49
C VAL A 206 28.80 -6.72 6.85
N LYS A 207 28.23 -5.61 7.24
CA LYS A 207 28.46 -4.95 8.52
C LYS A 207 27.46 -5.42 9.57
N GLU A 208 26.23 -5.62 9.14
CA GLU A 208 25.10 -5.92 10.00
C GLU A 208 24.14 -6.85 9.27
N VAL A 209 23.53 -7.76 10.01
CA VAL A 209 22.40 -8.57 9.56
C VAL A 209 21.23 -8.22 10.46
N ALA A 210 20.18 -7.66 9.88
CA ALA A 210 18.96 -7.34 10.58
C ALA A 210 17.81 -8.18 10.03
N PHE A 211 17.01 -8.72 10.93
CA PHE A 211 15.82 -9.39 10.50
C PHE A 211 14.62 -9.03 11.39
N SER A 212 13.44 -8.96 10.79
CA SER A 212 12.21 -8.60 11.50
C SER A 212 11.45 -9.85 11.87
N SER A 213 11.02 -9.95 13.12
CA SER A 213 10.14 -11.02 13.60
C SER A 213 8.84 -10.46 14.13
N LEU A 214 7.76 -11.23 13.98
CA LEU A 214 6.46 -10.89 14.55
C LEU A 214 6.33 -11.54 15.92
N TRP A 215 5.92 -10.74 16.90
CA TRP A 215 5.50 -11.22 18.21
C TRP A 215 4.00 -11.00 18.38
N ARG A 216 3.27 -12.09 18.46
CA ARG A 216 1.81 -12.05 18.64
C ARG A 216 1.34 -13.26 19.47
N PRO A 217 1.54 -13.24 20.79
CA PRO A 217 1.28 -14.39 21.66
C PRO A 217 -0.18 -14.86 21.65
N VAL A 218 -1.14 -13.97 21.40
CA VAL A 218 -2.57 -14.31 21.26
C VAL A 218 -2.83 -15.30 20.13
N ASN A 219 -1.95 -15.36 19.15
CA ASN A 219 -2.00 -16.29 18.01
C ASN A 219 -0.88 -17.33 18.08
N GLU A 220 -0.25 -17.52 19.25
CA GLU A 220 0.88 -18.45 19.44
C GLU A 220 2.08 -18.17 18.54
N ILE A 221 2.27 -16.90 18.12
CA ILE A 221 3.37 -16.47 17.29
C ILE A 221 4.47 -15.89 18.16
N TRP A 222 5.65 -16.52 18.13
CA TRP A 222 6.82 -16.14 18.91
C TRP A 222 7.92 -15.58 17.99
N PRO A 223 8.67 -14.56 18.45
CA PRO A 223 9.82 -14.06 17.70
C PRO A 223 10.90 -15.14 17.66
N ALA A 224 11.70 -15.12 16.60
CA ALA A 224 12.94 -15.88 16.58
C ALA A 224 13.87 -15.38 17.71
N ARG A 225 14.57 -16.31 18.32
CA ARG A 225 15.54 -16.09 19.40
C ARG A 225 16.95 -16.18 18.89
#